data_526d3f56c9383fce010446f9062ef656
#
_entry.id   526d3f56c9383fce010446f9062ef656
#
_cell.length_a   1.000
_cell.length_b   1.000
_cell.length_c   1.000
_cell.angle_alpha   90.00
_cell.angle_beta   90.00
_cell.angle_gamma   90.00
#
_symmetry.space_group_name_H-M   'P 1'
#
loop_
_entity.id
_entity.type
_entity.pdbx_description
1 polymer ?
#
loop_
_entity_poly.entity_id
_entity_poly.type
_entity_poly.pdbx_seq_one_letter_code
_entity_poly.pdbx_strand_id
1 'polypeptide(L)'
;MNSSLLALTVAIFVVYPAEWIYSSDEPVSIQARYEKFSDSMKGVRFTGFFTVDGSDRPPSEETYEIHSVQKFGEEDLWIFTARIKYGKKDVTLPMPLPVKWVGDVPVITMQDLNIPGLGTFSAHVVIDGQKYAGTWSHGKVGGHLYGKISKIDKSK
;
A
#
# COMPACT_ATOMS: atom_id res chain seq x y z
N MET A 1 81.65 -26.34 22.70
CA MET A 1 80.44 -26.64 23.47
C MET A 1 79.43 -25.57 23.07
N ASN A 2 78.55 -25.90 22.11
CA ASN A 2 77.54 -24.98 21.57
C ASN A 2 76.17 -25.26 22.25
N SER A 3 75.68 -24.29 23.03
CA SER A 3 74.35 -24.35 23.60
C SER A 3 73.39 -23.58 22.70
N SER A 4 72.55 -24.30 21.96
CA SER A 4 71.46 -23.71 21.20
C SER A 4 70.29 -23.47 22.12
N LEU A 5 69.92 -22.19 22.32
CA LEU A 5 68.66 -21.80 22.94
C LEU A 5 67.55 -21.95 21.91
N LEU A 6 66.60 -22.83 22.20
CA LEU A 6 65.36 -22.95 21.39
C LEU A 6 64.33 -21.94 21.96
N ALA A 7 64.02 -20.90 21.19
CA ALA A 7 62.97 -19.95 21.56
C ALA A 7 61.62 -20.54 21.18
N LEU A 8 60.77 -20.83 22.18
CA LEU A 8 59.40 -21.30 22.01
C LEU A 8 58.46 -20.08 21.80
N THR A 9 58.05 -19.84 20.57
CA THR A 9 57.09 -18.78 20.25
C THR A 9 55.69 -19.30 20.53
N VAL A 10 55.05 -18.81 21.59
CA VAL A 10 53.62 -19.09 21.89
C VAL A 10 52.74 -18.12 21.07
N ALA A 11 52.06 -18.64 20.08
CA ALA A 11 51.05 -17.87 19.33
C ALA A 11 49.76 -17.83 20.14
N ILE A 12 49.40 -16.65 20.65
CA ILE A 12 48.13 -16.41 21.30
C ILE A 12 47.09 -16.16 20.23
N PHE A 13 46.21 -17.13 19.97
CA PHE A 13 45.03 -16.91 19.15
C PHE A 13 43.98 -16.16 19.99
N VAL A 14 43.82 -14.87 19.70
CA VAL A 14 42.69 -14.10 20.23
C VAL A 14 41.48 -14.48 19.41
N VAL A 15 40.61 -15.32 19.98
CA VAL A 15 39.30 -15.62 19.39
C VAL A 15 38.39 -14.46 19.76
N TYR A 16 38.13 -13.60 18.77
CA TYR A 16 37.05 -12.59 18.90
C TYR A 16 35.72 -13.35 18.84
N PRO A 17 34.81 -13.20 19.81
CA PRO A 17 33.45 -13.68 19.64
C PRO A 17 32.87 -12.91 18.46
N ALA A 18 32.42 -13.61 17.44
CA ALA A 18 31.59 -13.04 16.39
C ALA A 18 30.29 -12.60 17.05
N GLU A 19 30.20 -11.35 17.48
CA GLU A 19 28.92 -10.74 17.82
C GLU A 19 28.13 -10.71 16.50
N TRP A 20 27.24 -11.68 16.38
CA TRP A 20 26.21 -11.66 15.38
C TRP A 20 25.39 -10.40 15.66
N ILE A 21 25.61 -9.35 14.87
CA ILE A 21 24.71 -8.20 14.83
C ILE A 21 23.41 -8.76 14.25
N TYR A 22 22.56 -9.29 15.12
CA TYR A 22 21.17 -9.47 14.81
C TYR A 22 20.64 -8.05 14.67
N SER A 23 20.50 -7.58 13.42
CA SER A 23 19.62 -6.48 13.11
C SER A 23 18.25 -6.92 13.57
N SER A 24 17.84 -6.44 14.71
CA SER A 24 16.47 -6.63 15.19
C SER A 24 15.56 -5.77 14.35
N ASP A 25 15.30 -6.19 13.11
CA ASP A 25 14.08 -5.83 12.43
C ASP A 25 12.96 -6.54 13.20
N GLU A 26 12.61 -5.96 14.35
CA GLU A 26 11.39 -6.33 15.05
C GLU A 26 10.27 -6.29 14.03
N PRO A 27 9.51 -7.38 13.85
CA PRO A 27 8.40 -7.38 12.90
C PRO A 27 7.47 -6.24 13.30
N VAL A 28 7.32 -5.28 12.39
CA VAL A 28 6.42 -4.13 12.60
C VAL A 28 5.08 -4.68 13.08
N SER A 29 4.66 -4.28 14.27
CA SER A 29 3.42 -4.79 14.85
C SER A 29 2.27 -4.51 13.86
N ILE A 30 1.30 -5.42 13.79
CA ILE A 30 0.12 -5.26 12.92
C ILE A 30 -0.53 -3.89 13.18
N GLN A 31 -0.59 -3.48 14.43
CA GLN A 31 -1.15 -2.18 14.81
C GLN A 31 -0.36 -1.01 14.23
N ALA A 32 0.97 -1.03 14.33
CA ALA A 32 1.84 0.00 13.77
C ALA A 32 1.72 0.09 12.24
N ARG A 33 1.57 -1.05 11.56
CA ARG A 33 1.29 -1.10 10.12
C ARG A 33 -0.05 -0.45 9.78
N TYR A 34 -1.08 -0.71 10.57
CA TYR A 34 -2.41 -0.14 10.37
C TYR A 34 -2.44 1.37 10.60
N GLU A 35 -1.78 1.86 11.62
CA GLU A 35 -1.62 3.29 11.90
C GLU A 35 -0.86 3.99 10.77
N LYS A 36 0.27 3.42 10.35
CA LYS A 36 1.05 3.93 9.21
C LYS A 36 0.22 4.02 7.93
N PHE A 37 -0.60 3.01 7.65
CA PHE A 37 -1.49 3.02 6.48
C PHE A 37 -2.55 4.11 6.58
N SER A 38 -3.28 4.21 7.70
CA SER A 38 -4.25 5.27 7.97
C SER A 38 -3.65 6.66 7.73
N ASP A 39 -2.48 6.93 8.31
CA ASP A 39 -1.80 8.23 8.22
C ASP A 39 -1.30 8.51 6.80
N SER A 40 -0.79 7.49 6.10
CA SER A 40 -0.31 7.62 4.73
C SER A 40 -1.45 7.98 3.77
N MET A 41 -2.65 7.45 4.00
CA MET A 41 -3.83 7.64 3.15
C MET A 41 -4.68 8.86 3.53
N LYS A 42 -4.37 9.55 4.62
CA LYS A 42 -5.13 10.73 5.05
C LYS A 42 -4.79 11.97 4.20
N GLY A 43 -5.82 12.57 3.59
CA GLY A 43 -5.67 13.80 2.81
C GLY A 43 -4.79 13.59 1.56
N VAL A 44 -5.02 12.52 0.82
CA VAL A 44 -4.31 12.23 -0.42
C VAL A 44 -5.24 12.25 -1.62
N ARG A 45 -4.66 12.51 -2.78
CA ARG A 45 -5.33 12.44 -4.07
C ARG A 45 -4.68 11.35 -4.92
N PHE A 46 -5.51 10.47 -5.42
CA PHE A 46 -5.19 9.50 -6.46
C PHE A 46 -5.51 10.16 -7.80
N THR A 47 -4.54 10.22 -8.69
CA THR A 47 -4.72 10.78 -10.04
C THR A 47 -4.12 9.81 -11.03
N GLY A 48 -4.92 9.40 -12.00
CA GLY A 48 -4.49 8.42 -12.97
C GLY A 48 -5.48 8.20 -14.09
N PHE A 49 -5.47 7.00 -14.60
CA PHE A 49 -6.25 6.61 -15.77
C PHE A 49 -6.88 5.25 -15.57
N PHE A 50 -8.01 5.04 -16.22
CA PHE A 50 -8.62 3.73 -16.37
C PHE A 50 -8.84 3.39 -17.85
N THR A 51 -8.79 2.09 -18.16
CA THR A 51 -9.12 1.54 -19.48
C THR A 51 -10.47 0.84 -19.43
N VAL A 52 -11.03 0.59 -20.59
CA VAL A 52 -12.22 -0.25 -20.79
C VAL A 52 -11.86 -1.38 -21.74
N ASP A 53 -12.05 -2.62 -21.27
CA ASP A 53 -11.73 -3.82 -22.05
C ASP A 53 -12.53 -3.86 -23.35
N GLY A 54 -11.84 -4.23 -24.44
CA GLY A 54 -12.43 -4.27 -25.77
C GLY A 54 -12.71 -2.91 -26.41
N SER A 55 -12.18 -1.82 -25.82
CA SER A 55 -12.31 -0.47 -26.37
C SER A 55 -10.99 0.03 -26.94
N ASP A 56 -11.01 0.56 -28.16
CA ASP A 56 -9.86 1.23 -28.79
C ASP A 56 -9.69 2.70 -28.36
N ARG A 57 -10.52 3.18 -27.43
CA ARG A 57 -10.41 4.55 -26.92
C ARG A 57 -9.17 4.68 -26.03
N PRO A 58 -8.53 5.85 -26.03
CA PRO A 58 -7.45 6.11 -25.08
C PRO A 58 -7.98 6.01 -23.64
N PRO A 59 -7.08 5.70 -22.65
CA PRO A 59 -7.43 5.68 -21.24
C PRO A 59 -8.11 6.99 -20.81
N SER A 60 -9.14 6.87 -19.97
CA SER A 60 -9.86 8.02 -19.41
C SER A 60 -9.25 8.42 -18.07
N GLU A 61 -9.24 9.72 -17.78
CA GLU A 61 -8.74 10.22 -16.49
C GLU A 61 -9.67 9.89 -15.34
N GLU A 62 -9.07 9.62 -14.17
CA GLU A 62 -9.79 9.44 -12.91
C GLU A 62 -9.13 10.21 -11.78
N THR A 63 -9.92 10.61 -10.80
CA THR A 63 -9.44 11.27 -9.59
C THR A 63 -10.26 10.85 -8.38
N TYR A 64 -9.57 10.44 -7.31
CA TYR A 64 -10.15 10.17 -6.00
C TYR A 64 -9.44 11.02 -4.94
N GLU A 65 -10.21 11.70 -4.09
CA GLU A 65 -9.66 12.43 -2.95
C GLU A 65 -10.00 11.67 -1.67
N ILE A 66 -9.00 11.07 -1.05
CA ILE A 66 -9.15 10.29 0.18
C ILE A 66 -8.99 11.24 1.37
N HIS A 67 -10.08 11.45 2.10
CA HIS A 67 -10.09 12.33 3.27
C HIS A 67 -9.57 11.61 4.51
N SER A 68 -10.02 10.37 4.71
CA SER A 68 -9.59 9.51 5.82
C SER A 68 -9.71 8.04 5.46
N VAL A 69 -8.89 7.23 6.11
CA VAL A 69 -8.96 5.77 6.10
C VAL A 69 -8.86 5.29 7.54
N GLN A 70 -9.81 4.49 7.98
CA GLN A 70 -9.87 4.01 9.36
C GLN A 70 -10.14 2.51 9.39
N LYS A 71 -9.40 1.78 10.22
CA LYS A 71 -9.66 0.36 10.49
C LYS A 71 -11.04 0.21 11.12
N PHE A 72 -11.81 -0.76 10.65
CA PHE A 72 -13.15 -1.05 11.16
C PHE A 72 -13.24 -2.52 11.59
N GLY A 73 -13.53 -2.74 12.87
CA GLY A 73 -13.62 -4.10 13.43
C GLY A 73 -12.31 -4.87 13.40
N GLU A 74 -12.39 -6.19 13.55
CA GLU A 74 -11.22 -7.08 13.66
C GLU A 74 -10.80 -7.69 12.31
N GLU A 75 -11.71 -7.75 11.34
CA GLU A 75 -11.45 -8.29 10.01
C GLU A 75 -10.68 -7.30 9.12
N ASP A 76 -10.49 -7.62 7.86
CA ASP A 76 -9.73 -6.79 6.91
C ASP A 76 -10.48 -5.52 6.46
N LEU A 77 -11.56 -5.16 7.12
CA LEU A 77 -12.44 -4.07 6.71
C LEU A 77 -11.93 -2.71 7.17
N TRP A 78 -12.00 -1.74 6.26
CA TRP A 78 -11.59 -0.35 6.47
C TRP A 78 -12.66 0.60 5.93
N ILE A 79 -12.87 1.72 6.59
CA ILE A 79 -13.75 2.78 6.08
C ILE A 79 -12.90 3.85 5.40
N PHE A 80 -13.09 3.99 4.10
CA PHE A 80 -12.48 5.04 3.27
C PHE A 80 -13.51 6.15 3.09
N THR A 81 -13.27 7.33 3.63
CA THR A 81 -14.06 8.51 3.30
C THR A 81 -13.41 9.20 2.12
N ALA A 82 -14.04 9.12 0.96
CA ALA A 82 -13.48 9.61 -0.29
C ALA A 82 -14.46 10.43 -1.11
N ARG A 83 -13.94 11.44 -1.80
CA ARG A 83 -14.62 12.12 -2.90
C ARG A 83 -14.24 11.45 -4.21
N ILE A 84 -15.23 11.00 -4.94
CA ILE A 84 -15.08 10.30 -6.22
C ILE A 84 -15.60 11.20 -7.33
N LYS A 85 -14.74 11.51 -8.30
CA LYS A 85 -15.14 12.16 -9.54
C LYS A 85 -15.05 11.16 -10.68
N TYR A 86 -16.19 10.87 -11.27
CA TYR A 86 -16.33 9.93 -12.37
C TYR A 86 -17.33 10.46 -13.39
N GLY A 87 -16.88 10.86 -14.57
CA GLY A 87 -17.70 11.53 -15.56
C GLY A 87 -18.35 12.81 -15.02
N LYS A 88 -19.68 12.86 -15.02
CA LYS A 88 -20.47 13.98 -14.44
C LYS A 88 -20.81 13.81 -12.95
N LYS A 89 -20.40 12.70 -12.34
CA LYS A 89 -20.66 12.40 -10.94
C LYS A 89 -19.55 12.99 -10.06
N ASP A 90 -19.92 13.59 -8.93
CA ASP A 90 -19.03 14.13 -7.91
C ASP A 90 -19.69 13.87 -6.55
N VAL A 91 -19.23 12.85 -5.85
CA VAL A 91 -19.82 12.38 -4.60
C VAL A 91 -18.76 12.19 -3.53
N THR A 92 -19.11 12.50 -2.29
CA THR A 92 -18.27 12.20 -1.12
C THR A 92 -19.04 11.26 -0.21
N LEU A 93 -18.47 10.10 0.09
CA LEU A 93 -19.11 9.09 0.93
C LEU A 93 -18.09 8.21 1.65
N PRO A 94 -18.49 7.61 2.80
CA PRO A 94 -17.72 6.54 3.41
C PRO A 94 -17.97 5.23 2.64
N MET A 95 -16.88 4.49 2.36
CA MET A 95 -16.93 3.20 1.68
C MET A 95 -16.27 2.14 2.56
N PRO A 96 -16.97 1.05 2.90
CA PRO A 96 -16.36 -0.10 3.55
C PRO A 96 -15.58 -0.91 2.51
N LEU A 97 -14.25 -0.86 2.56
CA LEU A 97 -13.36 -1.54 1.63
C LEU A 97 -12.49 -2.56 2.37
N PRO A 98 -12.49 -3.83 1.97
CA PRO A 98 -11.52 -4.79 2.48
C PRO A 98 -10.11 -4.47 1.98
N VAL A 99 -9.12 -4.49 2.89
CA VAL A 99 -7.70 -4.32 2.57
C VAL A 99 -6.95 -5.56 3.02
N LYS A 100 -6.39 -6.28 2.06
CA LYS A 100 -5.48 -7.40 2.27
C LYS A 100 -4.04 -6.92 2.20
N TRP A 101 -3.11 -7.74 2.71
CA TRP A 101 -1.70 -7.38 2.80
C TRP A 101 -0.82 -8.43 2.14
N VAL A 102 0.11 -7.98 1.30
CA VAL A 102 1.19 -8.80 0.76
C VAL A 102 2.50 -8.22 1.31
N GLY A 103 3.02 -8.82 2.38
CA GLY A 103 4.04 -8.15 3.19
C GLY A 103 3.49 -6.84 3.75
N ASP A 104 4.16 -5.72 3.46
CA ASP A 104 3.73 -4.37 3.86
C ASP A 104 2.94 -3.62 2.76
N VAL A 105 2.63 -4.29 1.66
CA VAL A 105 1.90 -3.70 0.53
C VAL A 105 0.40 -3.93 0.71
N PRO A 106 -0.41 -2.88 0.88
CA PRO A 106 -1.86 -2.99 0.96
C PRO A 106 -2.49 -3.23 -0.41
N VAL A 107 -3.48 -4.10 -0.44
CA VAL A 107 -4.29 -4.41 -1.62
C VAL A 107 -5.76 -4.22 -1.28
N ILE A 108 -6.41 -3.25 -1.87
CA ILE A 108 -7.86 -3.08 -1.77
C ILE A 108 -8.51 -4.21 -2.58
N THR A 109 -9.44 -4.96 -1.96
CA THR A 109 -10.15 -6.08 -2.59
C THR A 109 -11.65 -5.86 -2.49
N MET A 110 -12.17 -4.95 -3.29
CA MET A 110 -13.59 -4.63 -3.35
C MET A 110 -14.31 -5.63 -4.26
N GLN A 111 -15.39 -6.25 -3.76
CA GLN A 111 -16.20 -7.21 -4.52
C GLN A 111 -17.67 -6.81 -4.44
N ASP A 112 -18.29 -6.58 -5.59
CA ASP A 112 -19.72 -6.28 -5.76
C ASP A 112 -20.26 -5.22 -4.77
N LEU A 113 -19.43 -4.21 -4.48
CA LEU A 113 -19.82 -3.12 -3.58
C LEU A 113 -20.79 -2.17 -4.30
N ASN A 114 -21.99 -2.02 -3.73
CA ASN A 114 -22.91 -1.00 -4.18
C ASN A 114 -22.52 0.36 -3.62
N ILE A 115 -22.14 1.28 -4.53
CA ILE A 115 -21.81 2.67 -4.20
C ILE A 115 -23.02 3.53 -4.55
N PRO A 116 -23.68 4.14 -3.56
CA PRO A 116 -24.88 4.96 -3.78
C PRO A 116 -24.67 6.03 -4.85
N GLY A 117 -25.56 6.06 -5.86
CA GLY A 117 -25.47 7.01 -6.98
C GLY A 117 -24.46 6.65 -8.07
N LEU A 118 -23.58 5.66 -7.87
CA LEU A 118 -22.60 5.22 -8.85
C LEU A 118 -22.88 3.81 -9.39
N GLY A 119 -23.47 2.91 -8.60
CA GLY A 119 -23.74 1.52 -8.96
C GLY A 119 -22.87 0.52 -8.23
N THR A 120 -22.83 -0.72 -8.74
CA THR A 120 -22.09 -1.82 -8.11
C THR A 120 -20.77 -2.05 -8.83
N PHE A 121 -19.68 -2.04 -8.06
CA PHE A 121 -18.31 -2.17 -8.55
C PHE A 121 -17.55 -3.27 -7.84
N SER A 122 -16.61 -3.88 -8.57
CA SER A 122 -15.53 -4.68 -8.00
C SER A 122 -14.19 -4.07 -8.41
N ALA A 123 -13.19 -4.14 -7.55
CA ALA A 123 -11.84 -3.67 -7.85
C ALA A 123 -10.79 -4.37 -7.01
N HIS A 124 -9.62 -4.62 -7.59
CA HIS A 124 -8.44 -5.10 -6.91
C HIS A 124 -7.31 -4.12 -7.18
N VAL A 125 -6.89 -3.38 -6.16
CA VAL A 125 -5.95 -2.27 -6.31
C VAL A 125 -4.78 -2.42 -5.37
N VAL A 126 -3.59 -2.58 -5.92
CA VAL A 126 -2.32 -2.55 -5.19
C VAL A 126 -1.92 -1.10 -4.97
N ILE A 127 -1.51 -0.77 -3.75
CA ILE A 127 -0.95 0.54 -3.40
C ILE A 127 0.52 0.33 -3.02
N ASP A 128 1.44 0.84 -3.84
CA ASP A 128 2.88 0.73 -3.63
C ASP A 128 3.53 2.12 -3.56
N GLY A 129 3.81 2.57 -2.35
CA GLY A 129 4.33 3.91 -2.10
C GLY A 129 3.39 5.00 -2.63
N GLN A 130 3.85 5.75 -3.61
CA GLN A 130 3.06 6.83 -4.26
C GLN A 130 2.41 6.39 -5.58
N LYS A 131 2.23 5.10 -5.79
CA LYS A 131 1.63 4.55 -7.01
C LYS A 131 0.47 3.62 -6.65
N TYR A 132 -0.46 3.48 -7.58
CA TYR A 132 -1.49 2.47 -7.51
C TYR A 132 -1.70 1.84 -8.89
N ALA A 133 -2.09 0.58 -8.91
CA ALA A 133 -2.51 -0.11 -10.11
C ALA A 133 -3.44 -1.28 -9.75
N GLY A 134 -4.30 -1.61 -10.70
CA GLY A 134 -5.21 -2.72 -10.49
C GLY A 134 -6.20 -2.94 -11.62
N THR A 135 -7.26 -3.64 -11.27
CA THR A 135 -8.40 -3.93 -12.15
C THR A 135 -9.68 -3.41 -11.54
N TRP A 136 -10.65 -3.13 -12.37
CA TRP A 136 -11.99 -2.74 -11.96
C TRP A 136 -13.05 -3.41 -12.84
N SER A 137 -14.27 -3.55 -12.31
CA SER A 137 -15.43 -3.93 -13.10
C SER A 137 -16.72 -3.29 -12.58
N HIS A 138 -17.66 -3.11 -13.51
CA HIS A 138 -19.01 -2.62 -13.25
C HIS A 138 -19.98 -3.38 -14.16
N GLY A 139 -20.70 -4.33 -13.61
CA GLY A 139 -21.52 -5.26 -14.39
C GLY A 139 -20.67 -6.07 -15.37
N LYS A 140 -20.93 -5.91 -16.67
CA LYS A 140 -20.20 -6.60 -17.75
C LYS A 140 -19.02 -5.81 -18.31
N VAL A 141 -18.78 -4.61 -17.80
CA VAL A 141 -17.69 -3.73 -18.24
C VAL A 141 -16.57 -3.79 -17.21
N GLY A 142 -15.33 -3.86 -17.67
CA GLY A 142 -14.16 -3.87 -16.81
C GLY A 142 -12.95 -3.31 -17.50
N GLY A 143 -11.82 -3.31 -16.80
CA GLY A 143 -10.55 -2.83 -17.31
C GLY A 143 -9.48 -2.69 -16.24
N HIS A 144 -8.48 -1.91 -16.54
CA HIS A 144 -7.38 -1.59 -15.65
C HIS A 144 -7.50 -0.16 -15.13
N LEU A 145 -6.90 0.09 -13.98
CA LEU A 145 -6.72 1.43 -13.43
C LEU A 145 -5.29 1.56 -12.89
N TYR A 146 -4.72 2.75 -13.01
CA TYR A 146 -3.35 3.00 -12.55
C TYR A 146 -3.05 4.49 -12.44
N GLY A 147 -2.13 4.84 -11.56
CA GLY A 147 -1.77 6.24 -11.39
C GLY A 147 -0.82 6.49 -10.23
N LYS A 148 -0.88 7.70 -9.72
CA LYS A 148 -0.05 8.19 -8.63
C LYS A 148 -0.89 8.75 -7.48
N ILE A 149 -0.29 8.72 -6.30
CA ILE A 149 -0.84 9.24 -5.05
C ILE A 149 -0.02 10.45 -4.62
N SER A 150 -0.66 11.55 -4.28
CA SER A 150 -0.03 12.76 -3.77
C SER A 150 -0.79 13.34 -2.59
N LYS A 151 -0.13 14.06 -1.71
CA LYS A 151 -0.83 14.82 -0.66
C LYS A 151 -1.66 15.94 -1.27
N ILE A 152 -2.82 16.21 -0.67
CA ILE A 152 -3.65 17.35 -1.06
C ILE A 152 -3.08 18.57 -0.33
N ASP A 153 -2.60 19.56 -1.10
CA ASP A 153 -2.20 20.84 -0.54
C ASP A 153 -3.42 21.56 0.07
N LYS A 154 -3.36 21.83 1.37
CA LYS A 154 -4.39 22.59 2.09
C LYS A 154 -4.27 24.12 1.91
N SER A 155 -3.34 24.56 1.08
CA SER A 155 -3.01 26.00 0.87
C SER A 155 -3.65 26.55 -0.40
N LYS A 156 -5.00 26.43 -0.50
CA LYS A 156 -5.80 27.25 -1.43
C LYS A 156 -7.19 27.48 -0.87
#